data_573210f37f4f740cf5b5f243fdb2a163
#
_entry.id   573210f37f4f740cf5b5f243fdb2a163
#
_cell.length_a   1.000
_cell.length_b   1.000
_cell.length_c   1.000
_cell.angle_alpha   90.00
_cell.angle_beta   90.00
_cell.angle_gamma   90.00
#
_symmetry.space_group_name_H-M   'P 1'
#
loop_
_entity.id
_entity.type
_entity.pdbx_description
1 polymer ?
#
loop_
_entity_poly.entity_id
_entity_poly.type
_entity_poly.pdbx_seq_one_letter_code
_entity_poly.pdbx_strand_id
1 'polypeptide(L)'
;ESENYPPLAKAGVKIDYDVAAIRKVPTHGNLSLLKKFDTRVALLKIFPGIDANTVKSVASIPGLKGLILETYGSGNAPTSEWFTDVIRSSVDRGVVVLNISQCPGGMVMQGKYETSRTLEEIGVISGADMTCEAAVTKLMLLLGEFGVEDARRMITESMAGEISTG
;
A
#
# COMPACT_ATOMS: atom_id res chain seq x y z
N GLU A 1 8.72 7.25 -15.23
CA GLU A 1 9.20 8.16 -14.19
C GLU A 1 8.26 8.07 -12.99
N SER A 2 8.81 8.01 -11.78
CA SER A 2 8.02 8.01 -10.53
C SER A 2 8.27 9.31 -9.79
N GLU A 3 7.23 9.91 -9.24
CA GLU A 3 7.36 11.10 -8.40
C GLU A 3 7.92 10.75 -7.00
N ASN A 4 7.79 9.50 -6.59
CA ASN A 4 8.23 9.02 -5.28
C ASN A 4 9.70 8.59 -5.27
N TYR A 5 10.30 8.33 -6.45
CA TYR A 5 11.64 7.77 -6.55
C TYR A 5 12.49 8.52 -7.58
N PRO A 6 13.79 8.73 -7.30
CA PRO A 6 14.70 9.36 -8.25
C PRO A 6 14.87 8.48 -9.50
N PRO A 7 15.17 9.07 -10.67
CA PRO A 7 15.51 8.30 -11.86
C PRO A 7 16.81 7.53 -11.64
N LEU A 8 16.86 6.26 -12.01
CA LEU A 8 18.05 5.41 -11.90
C LEU A 8 19.18 5.85 -12.82
N ALA A 9 18.84 6.52 -13.93
CA ALA A 9 19.82 7.10 -14.86
C ALA A 9 19.20 8.26 -15.63
N LYS A 10 20.05 9.20 -16.07
CA LYS A 10 19.68 10.32 -16.94
C LYS A 10 20.49 10.25 -18.22
N ALA A 11 19.80 10.23 -19.38
CA ALA A 11 20.43 10.28 -20.68
C ALA A 11 20.73 11.74 -21.07
N GLY A 12 21.99 12.03 -21.34
CA GLY A 12 22.51 13.30 -21.87
C GLY A 12 23.50 13.01 -23.00
N VAL A 13 24.60 13.76 -23.05
CA VAL A 13 25.73 13.43 -23.95
C VAL A 13 26.33 12.07 -23.59
N LYS A 14 26.25 11.71 -22.33
CA LYS A 14 26.51 10.37 -21.76
C LYS A 14 25.38 10.00 -20.82
N ILE A 15 25.34 8.73 -20.46
CA ILE A 15 24.37 8.25 -19.45
C ILE A 15 25.01 8.40 -18.07
N ASP A 16 24.37 9.20 -17.22
CA ASP A 16 24.75 9.36 -15.82
C ASP A 16 23.85 8.48 -14.93
N TYR A 17 24.46 7.53 -14.22
CA TYR A 17 23.74 6.59 -13.34
C TYR A 17 23.71 7.08 -11.90
N ASP A 18 22.54 7.02 -11.28
CA ASP A 18 22.40 7.17 -9.83
C ASP A 18 22.67 5.82 -9.14
N VAL A 19 23.93 5.57 -8.83
CA VAL A 19 24.38 4.28 -8.24
C VAL A 19 23.76 4.05 -6.88
N ALA A 20 23.39 5.10 -6.14
CA ALA A 20 22.77 4.99 -4.84
C ALA A 20 21.30 4.52 -4.96
N ALA A 21 20.62 4.94 -6.01
CA ALA A 21 19.22 4.56 -6.26
C ALA A 21 19.10 3.17 -6.93
N ILE A 22 20.18 2.64 -7.53
CA ILE A 22 20.16 1.32 -8.16
C ILE A 22 20.16 0.22 -7.09
N ARG A 23 19.11 -0.59 -7.09
CA ARG A 23 18.97 -1.73 -6.19
C ARG A 23 20.08 -2.76 -6.42
N LYS A 24 20.73 -3.17 -5.35
CA LYS A 24 21.68 -4.28 -5.39
C LYS A 24 20.92 -5.61 -5.50
N VAL A 25 21.10 -6.32 -6.59
CA VAL A 25 20.52 -7.65 -6.79
C VAL A 25 21.38 -8.68 -6.07
N PRO A 26 20.80 -9.63 -5.31
CA PRO A 26 21.56 -10.74 -4.75
C PRO A 26 22.27 -11.53 -5.86
N THR A 27 23.56 -11.78 -5.68
CA THR A 27 24.39 -12.50 -6.69
C THR A 27 24.14 -14.00 -6.73
N HIS A 28 23.40 -14.54 -5.76
CA HIS A 28 23.10 -15.95 -5.63
C HIS A 28 21.62 -16.19 -5.41
N GLY A 29 21.03 -17.07 -6.19
CA GLY A 29 19.62 -17.47 -6.10
C GLY A 29 19.10 -18.01 -7.42
N ASN A 30 18.13 -18.91 -7.36
CA ASN A 30 17.42 -19.37 -8.54
C ASN A 30 16.36 -18.33 -8.95
N LEU A 31 16.15 -18.16 -10.24
CA LEU A 31 15.04 -17.38 -10.75
C LEU A 31 13.72 -18.01 -10.31
N SER A 32 12.90 -17.25 -9.60
CA SER A 32 11.56 -17.66 -9.20
C SER A 32 10.54 -16.78 -9.93
N LEU A 33 9.57 -17.41 -10.57
CA LEU A 33 8.54 -16.74 -11.33
C LEU A 33 7.21 -16.81 -10.59
N LEU A 34 6.73 -15.65 -10.12
CA LEU A 34 5.41 -15.47 -9.53
C LEU A 34 4.39 -15.18 -10.64
N LYS A 35 3.25 -15.89 -10.65
CA LYS A 35 2.29 -15.85 -11.77
C LYS A 35 0.84 -15.64 -11.35
N LYS A 36 0.54 -15.79 -10.07
CA LYS A 36 -0.84 -15.77 -9.59
C LYS A 36 -1.17 -14.40 -9.01
N PHE A 37 -2.26 -13.84 -9.51
CA PHE A 37 -2.82 -12.59 -8.98
C PHE A 37 -4.23 -12.86 -8.44
N ASP A 38 -4.52 -12.34 -7.25
CA ASP A 38 -5.88 -12.31 -6.72
C ASP A 38 -6.45 -10.90 -6.91
N THR A 39 -7.42 -10.76 -7.77
CA THR A 39 -8.00 -9.46 -8.13
C THR A 39 -9.07 -8.97 -7.16
N ARG A 40 -9.33 -9.69 -6.06
CA ARG A 40 -10.29 -9.30 -5.00
C ARG A 40 -9.71 -8.20 -4.11
N VAL A 41 -9.21 -7.16 -4.74
CA VAL A 41 -8.65 -5.95 -4.14
C VAL A 41 -9.48 -4.75 -4.58
N ALA A 42 -9.82 -3.88 -3.64
CA ALA A 42 -10.48 -2.62 -3.92
C ALA A 42 -9.59 -1.43 -3.52
N LEU A 43 -9.77 -0.32 -4.20
CA LEU A 43 -9.14 0.97 -3.89
C LEU A 43 -10.22 1.93 -3.42
N LEU A 44 -9.99 2.58 -2.28
CA LEU A 44 -10.87 3.61 -1.73
C LEU A 44 -10.07 4.89 -1.48
N LYS A 45 -10.26 5.86 -2.36
CA LYS A 45 -9.71 7.20 -2.19
C LYS A 45 -10.60 8.01 -1.26
N ILE A 46 -10.04 8.51 -0.16
CA ILE A 46 -10.76 9.34 0.80
C ILE A 46 -10.81 10.78 0.30
N PHE A 47 -11.96 11.41 0.39
CA PHE A 47 -12.15 12.82 0.02
C PHE A 47 -13.08 13.52 1.03
N PRO A 48 -12.98 14.85 1.17
CA PRO A 48 -13.87 15.60 2.06
C PRO A 48 -15.33 15.44 1.64
N GLY A 49 -16.18 15.01 2.59
CA GLY A 49 -17.61 14.75 2.32
C GLY A 49 -17.91 13.33 1.87
N ILE A 50 -16.93 12.41 1.87
CA ILE A 50 -17.22 10.99 1.64
C ILE A 50 -18.22 10.50 2.70
N ASP A 51 -19.27 9.84 2.27
CA ASP A 51 -20.33 9.33 3.15
C ASP A 51 -20.10 7.88 3.59
N ALA A 52 -20.77 7.51 4.69
CA ALA A 52 -20.66 6.18 5.27
C ALA A 52 -21.13 5.06 4.32
N ASN A 53 -22.11 5.32 3.45
CA ASN A 53 -22.63 4.29 2.54
C ASN A 53 -21.61 3.97 1.45
N THR A 54 -20.90 4.98 0.95
CA THR A 54 -19.81 4.78 -0.02
C THR A 54 -18.71 3.90 0.57
N VAL A 55 -18.23 4.24 1.78
CA VAL A 55 -17.18 3.46 2.46
C VAL A 55 -17.66 2.04 2.77
N LYS A 56 -18.87 1.89 3.32
CA LYS A 56 -19.49 0.57 3.60
C LYS A 56 -19.63 -0.27 2.35
N SER A 57 -20.09 0.31 1.25
CA SER A 57 -20.30 -0.42 0.00
C SER A 57 -18.99 -1.03 -0.54
N VAL A 58 -17.90 -0.24 -0.53
CA VAL A 58 -16.59 -0.75 -0.95
C VAL A 58 -16.05 -1.79 0.05
N ALA A 59 -16.10 -1.48 1.34
CA ALA A 59 -15.59 -2.37 2.38
C ALA A 59 -16.36 -3.70 2.49
N SER A 60 -17.62 -3.74 2.03
CA SER A 60 -18.50 -4.92 2.10
C SER A 60 -18.58 -5.71 0.80
N ILE A 61 -17.73 -5.44 -0.19
CA ILE A 61 -17.69 -6.21 -1.44
C ILE A 61 -17.53 -7.71 -1.11
N PRO A 62 -18.41 -8.58 -1.60
CA PRO A 62 -18.34 -10.01 -1.32
C PRO A 62 -17.03 -10.63 -1.79
N GLY A 63 -16.35 -11.32 -0.88
CA GLY A 63 -15.08 -11.98 -1.18
C GLY A 63 -13.87 -11.05 -1.24
N LEU A 64 -14.01 -9.77 -0.87
CA LEU A 64 -12.89 -8.82 -0.79
C LEU A 64 -11.78 -9.38 0.10
N LYS A 65 -10.53 -9.35 -0.37
CA LYS A 65 -9.35 -9.79 0.37
C LYS A 65 -8.36 -8.68 0.67
N GLY A 66 -8.35 -7.64 -0.15
CA GLY A 66 -7.50 -6.47 0.02
C GLY A 66 -8.27 -5.17 -0.13
N LEU A 67 -7.98 -4.19 0.71
CA LEU A 67 -8.52 -2.84 0.62
C LEU A 67 -7.37 -1.85 0.73
N ILE A 68 -7.17 -1.06 -0.31
CA ILE A 68 -6.20 0.03 -0.29
C ILE A 68 -6.94 1.32 0.03
N LEU A 69 -6.51 2.00 1.08
CA LEU A 69 -6.99 3.32 1.45
C LEU A 69 -6.01 4.37 0.94
N GLU A 70 -6.42 5.21 0.02
CA GLU A 70 -5.68 6.43 -0.33
C GLU A 70 -6.13 7.56 0.61
N THR A 71 -5.27 7.91 1.55
CA THR A 71 -5.57 8.87 2.61
C THR A 71 -4.83 10.20 2.44
N TYR A 72 -5.16 11.20 3.27
CA TYR A 72 -4.59 12.54 3.14
C TYR A 72 -3.15 12.61 3.63
N GLY A 73 -2.31 13.34 2.89
CA GLY A 73 -0.97 13.72 3.33
C GLY A 73 -0.16 12.53 3.85
N SER A 74 0.16 12.55 5.12
CA SER A 74 0.98 11.52 5.80
C SER A 74 0.21 10.32 6.32
N GLY A 75 -0.97 10.02 5.78
CA GLY A 75 -1.78 8.86 6.17
C GLY A 75 -2.99 9.21 7.04
N ASN A 76 -3.45 10.46 6.99
CA ASN A 76 -4.60 10.92 7.76
C ASN A 76 -5.92 10.50 7.10
N ALA A 77 -6.87 10.05 7.93
CA ALA A 77 -8.21 9.65 7.52
C ALA A 77 -9.27 10.25 8.46
N PRO A 78 -10.57 10.15 8.13
CA PRO A 78 -11.63 10.55 9.05
C PRO A 78 -11.51 9.83 10.40
N THR A 79 -11.67 10.59 11.50
CA THR A 79 -11.63 10.06 12.88
C THR A 79 -13.01 9.70 13.42
N SER A 80 -14.05 9.84 12.62
CA SER A 80 -15.42 9.50 13.02
C SER A 80 -15.54 7.99 13.31
N GLU A 81 -16.25 7.65 14.37
CA GLU A 81 -16.47 6.26 14.80
C GLU A 81 -16.99 5.37 13.67
N TRP A 82 -17.95 5.88 12.89
CA TRP A 82 -18.52 5.11 11.79
C TRP A 82 -17.45 4.66 10.76
N PHE A 83 -16.43 5.52 10.51
CA PHE A 83 -15.35 5.19 9.56
C PHE A 83 -14.43 4.12 10.13
N THR A 84 -13.96 4.33 11.36
CA THR A 84 -13.07 3.39 12.05
C THR A 84 -13.74 2.03 12.25
N ASP A 85 -15.05 1.99 12.57
CA ASP A 85 -15.80 0.75 12.73
C ASP A 85 -15.92 -0.04 11.41
N VAL A 86 -16.16 0.64 10.29
CA VAL A 86 -16.21 -0.01 8.98
C VAL A 86 -14.86 -0.62 8.61
N ILE A 87 -13.76 0.12 8.83
CA ILE A 87 -12.41 -0.38 8.54
C ILE A 87 -12.03 -1.52 9.49
N ARG A 88 -12.30 -1.39 10.80
CA ARG A 88 -12.11 -2.45 11.79
C ARG A 88 -12.85 -3.72 11.38
N SER A 89 -14.13 -3.61 11.03
CA SER A 89 -14.92 -4.74 10.57
C SER A 89 -14.32 -5.43 9.33
N SER A 90 -13.64 -4.69 8.45
CA SER A 90 -12.95 -5.27 7.30
C SER A 90 -11.71 -6.06 7.74
N VAL A 91 -10.91 -5.51 8.66
CA VAL A 91 -9.74 -6.20 9.22
C VAL A 91 -10.16 -7.48 9.97
N ASP A 92 -11.24 -7.41 10.77
CA ASP A 92 -11.77 -8.55 11.53
C ASP A 92 -12.26 -9.69 10.64
N ARG A 93 -12.74 -9.36 9.42
CA ARG A 93 -13.09 -10.36 8.39
C ARG A 93 -11.88 -10.93 7.65
N GLY A 94 -10.67 -10.52 7.99
CA GLY A 94 -9.43 -10.98 7.37
C GLY A 94 -9.02 -10.21 6.11
N VAL A 95 -9.65 -9.08 5.81
CA VAL A 95 -9.22 -8.21 4.70
C VAL A 95 -7.89 -7.55 5.06
N VAL A 96 -6.92 -7.63 4.15
CA VAL A 96 -5.66 -6.87 4.28
C VAL A 96 -5.95 -5.42 3.93
N VAL A 97 -5.91 -4.53 4.91
CA VAL A 97 -6.13 -3.10 4.71
C VAL A 97 -4.80 -2.37 4.70
N LEU A 98 -4.48 -1.72 3.59
CA LEU A 98 -3.23 -1.01 3.33
C LEU A 98 -3.51 0.48 3.21
N ASN A 99 -2.79 1.30 3.96
CA ASN A 99 -2.89 2.76 3.92
C ASN A 99 -1.75 3.37 3.10
N ILE A 100 -2.07 4.09 2.04
CA ILE A 100 -1.12 4.84 1.21
C ILE A 100 -1.50 6.32 1.14
N SER A 101 -0.53 7.16 0.79
CA SER A 101 -0.79 8.59 0.57
C SER A 101 -1.41 8.83 -0.81
N GLN A 102 -2.41 9.71 -0.88
CA GLN A 102 -2.91 10.19 -2.17
C GLN A 102 -2.07 11.35 -2.75
N CYS A 103 -1.05 11.81 -2.01
CA CYS A 103 -0.17 12.88 -2.46
C CYS A 103 0.99 12.30 -3.29
N PRO A 104 1.25 12.81 -4.50
CA PRO A 104 2.47 12.50 -5.24
C PRO A 104 3.71 12.75 -4.38
N GLY A 105 4.64 11.80 -4.33
CA GLY A 105 5.80 11.87 -3.45
C GLY A 105 5.50 11.80 -1.94
N GLY A 106 4.25 11.50 -1.57
CA GLY A 106 3.82 11.40 -0.19
C GLY A 106 4.24 10.09 0.48
N MET A 107 4.36 10.14 1.81
CA MET A 107 4.69 8.98 2.64
C MET A 107 3.71 8.87 3.81
N VAL A 108 3.20 7.68 4.05
CA VAL A 108 2.40 7.38 5.24
C VAL A 108 3.34 7.18 6.42
N MET A 109 3.23 8.06 7.42
CA MET A 109 3.94 7.96 8.70
C MET A 109 2.96 7.52 9.78
N GLN A 110 2.67 6.24 9.81
CA GLN A 110 1.69 5.64 10.73
C GLN A 110 2.16 5.77 12.18
N GLY A 111 1.22 6.01 13.10
CA GLY A 111 1.52 6.18 14.53
C GLY A 111 2.06 7.56 14.95
N LYS A 112 2.47 8.42 13.99
CA LYS A 112 3.01 9.76 14.30
C LYS A 112 1.94 10.78 14.69
N TYR A 113 0.74 10.65 14.13
CA TYR A 113 -0.41 11.50 14.40
C TYR A 113 -1.56 10.68 14.99
N GLU A 114 -2.39 11.31 15.81
CA GLU A 114 -3.53 10.64 16.46
C GLU A 114 -4.44 9.91 15.46
N THR A 115 -4.73 10.55 14.33
CA THR A 115 -5.56 9.99 13.26
C THR A 115 -4.97 8.73 12.62
N SER A 116 -3.65 8.67 12.47
CA SER A 116 -2.96 7.50 11.91
C SER A 116 -2.74 6.39 12.96
N ARG A 117 -2.67 6.75 14.24
CA ARG A 117 -2.58 5.78 15.35
C ARG A 117 -3.82 4.91 15.44
N THR A 118 -5.02 5.49 15.33
CA THR A 118 -6.27 4.74 15.35
C THR A 118 -6.33 3.69 14.25
N LEU A 119 -5.86 4.01 13.03
CA LEU A 119 -5.80 3.04 11.93
C LEU A 119 -4.81 1.91 12.23
N GLU A 120 -3.67 2.22 12.82
CA GLU A 120 -2.68 1.22 13.24
C GLU A 120 -3.24 0.27 14.29
N GLU A 121 -3.88 0.81 15.33
CA GLU A 121 -4.49 0.02 16.42
C GLU A 121 -5.56 -0.96 15.95
N ILE A 122 -6.27 -0.65 14.89
CA ILE A 122 -7.25 -1.57 14.28
C ILE A 122 -6.64 -2.52 13.24
N GLY A 123 -5.33 -2.48 13.02
CA GLY A 123 -4.62 -3.43 12.16
C GLY A 123 -4.49 -3.02 10.69
N VAL A 124 -4.67 -1.74 10.37
CA VAL A 124 -4.34 -1.19 9.06
C VAL A 124 -2.83 -1.11 8.90
N ILE A 125 -2.31 -1.54 7.78
CA ILE A 125 -0.87 -1.59 7.50
C ILE A 125 -0.44 -0.33 6.75
N SER A 126 0.72 0.22 7.11
CA SER A 126 1.31 1.34 6.36
C SER A 126 1.90 0.87 5.04
N GLY A 127 1.53 1.53 3.96
CA GLY A 127 2.16 1.38 2.66
C GLY A 127 3.38 2.30 2.46
N ALA A 128 3.77 3.06 3.49
CA ALA A 128 4.88 4.01 3.47
C ALA A 128 4.84 4.92 2.24
N ASP A 129 5.84 4.84 1.37
CA ASP A 129 5.99 5.65 0.16
C ASP A 129 5.58 4.92 -1.13
N MET A 130 4.88 3.77 -1.03
CA MET A 130 4.37 3.08 -2.21
C MET A 130 3.43 3.98 -3.02
N THR A 131 3.58 3.93 -4.35
CA THR A 131 2.57 4.49 -5.25
C THR A 131 1.32 3.62 -5.25
N CYS A 132 0.20 4.18 -5.71
CA CYS A 132 -1.06 3.44 -5.82
C CYS A 132 -0.90 2.18 -6.67
N GLU A 133 -0.25 2.30 -7.82
CA GLU A 133 -0.01 1.20 -8.75
C GLU A 133 0.84 0.09 -8.12
N ALA A 134 1.89 0.47 -7.41
CA ALA A 134 2.75 -0.47 -6.68
C ALA A 134 1.96 -1.20 -5.59
N ALA A 135 1.18 -0.47 -4.80
CA ALA A 135 0.37 -1.03 -3.72
C ALA A 135 -0.68 -2.03 -4.24
N VAL A 136 -1.41 -1.67 -5.31
CA VAL A 136 -2.44 -2.53 -5.93
C VAL A 136 -1.82 -3.81 -6.48
N THR A 137 -0.78 -3.67 -7.31
CA THR A 137 -0.17 -4.82 -7.99
C THR A 137 0.54 -5.74 -7.02
N LYS A 138 1.25 -5.19 -6.04
CA LYS A 138 1.91 -5.97 -4.99
C LYS A 138 0.90 -6.73 -4.14
N LEU A 139 -0.17 -6.08 -3.69
CA LEU A 139 -1.19 -6.74 -2.86
C LEU A 139 -1.89 -7.87 -3.64
N MET A 140 -2.25 -7.64 -4.91
CA MET A 140 -2.81 -8.69 -5.77
C MET A 140 -1.86 -9.88 -5.94
N LEU A 141 -0.57 -9.63 -6.16
CA LEU A 141 0.46 -10.66 -6.29
C LEU A 141 0.60 -11.46 -5.00
N LEU A 142 0.76 -10.80 -3.87
CA LEU A 142 0.95 -11.44 -2.57
C LEU A 142 -0.27 -12.29 -2.19
N LEU A 143 -1.48 -11.78 -2.37
CA LEU A 143 -2.70 -12.52 -2.12
C LEU A 143 -2.86 -13.74 -3.03
N GLY A 144 -2.42 -13.65 -4.28
CA GLY A 144 -2.52 -14.75 -5.25
C GLY A 144 -1.50 -15.85 -5.04
N GLU A 145 -0.27 -15.52 -4.70
CA GLU A 145 0.82 -16.48 -4.53
C GLU A 145 0.90 -17.07 -3.12
N PHE A 146 0.68 -16.24 -2.09
CA PHE A 146 0.99 -16.63 -0.70
C PHE A 146 -0.24 -16.64 0.22
N GLY A 147 -1.35 -16.06 -0.21
CA GLY A 147 -2.55 -15.94 0.61
C GLY A 147 -2.53 -14.77 1.59
N VAL A 148 -3.58 -14.66 2.41
CA VAL A 148 -3.84 -13.46 3.24
C VAL A 148 -2.80 -13.26 4.33
N GLU A 149 -2.43 -14.30 5.07
CA GLU A 149 -1.52 -14.18 6.23
C GLU A 149 -0.11 -13.76 5.80
N ASP A 150 0.43 -14.41 4.79
CA ASP A 150 1.74 -14.04 4.24
C ASP A 150 1.70 -12.69 3.54
N ALA A 151 0.62 -12.37 2.82
CA ALA A 151 0.45 -11.05 2.20
C ALA A 151 0.51 -9.94 3.25
N ARG A 152 -0.14 -10.14 4.40
CA ARG A 152 -0.13 -9.18 5.53
C ARG A 152 1.29 -8.94 6.06
N ARG A 153 2.10 -9.97 6.13
CA ARG A 153 3.49 -9.88 6.59
C ARG A 153 4.42 -9.26 5.54
N MET A 154 4.31 -9.72 4.28
CA MET A 154 5.25 -9.38 3.21
C MET A 154 4.95 -8.02 2.55
N ILE A 155 3.78 -7.44 2.77
CA ILE A 155 3.38 -6.20 2.08
C ILE A 155 4.32 -5.02 2.41
N THR A 156 4.92 -5.02 3.58
CA THR A 156 5.88 -3.99 4.03
C THR A 156 7.33 -4.28 3.63
N GLU A 157 7.63 -5.46 3.08
CA GLU A 157 8.96 -5.83 2.62
C GLU A 157 9.17 -5.38 1.18
N SER A 158 10.31 -4.79 0.83
CA SER A 158 10.61 -4.40 -0.55
C SER A 158 10.92 -5.59 -1.43
N MET A 159 10.09 -5.85 -2.44
CA MET A 159 10.29 -6.93 -3.43
C MET A 159 11.02 -6.45 -4.67
N ALA A 160 10.67 -5.27 -5.17
CA ALA A 160 11.19 -4.70 -6.42
C ALA A 160 11.74 -3.26 -6.28
N GLY A 161 11.83 -2.75 -5.05
CA GLY A 161 12.21 -1.36 -4.77
C GLY A 161 11.00 -0.42 -4.74
N GLU A 162 9.80 -0.96 -4.57
CA GLU A 162 8.52 -0.26 -4.59
C GLU A 162 8.15 0.39 -3.24
N ILE A 163 8.92 0.10 -2.19
CA ILE A 163 8.77 0.67 -0.85
C ILE A 163 10.15 0.92 -0.27
N SER A 164 10.37 2.08 0.35
CA SER A 164 11.60 2.36 1.08
C SER A 164 11.59 1.61 2.41
N THR A 165 12.59 0.79 2.61
CA THR A 165 12.88 0.19 3.92
C THR A 165 13.76 1.16 4.69
N GLY A 166 13.24 1.73 5.79
CA GLY A 166 13.97 2.61 6.67
C GLY A 166 15.24 1.99 7.26
#